data_327153ff812ec1591dff81413fa65ed0
#
_entry.id   327153ff812ec1591dff81413fa65ed0
#
_cell.length_a   1.000
_cell.length_b   1.000
_cell.length_c   1.000
_cell.angle_alpha   90.00
_cell.angle_beta   90.00
_cell.angle_gamma   90.00
#
_symmetry.space_group_name_H-M   'P 1'
#
loop_
_entity.id
_entity.type
_entity.pdbx_description
1 polymer ?
#
loop_
_entity_poly.entity_id
_entity_poly.type
_entity_poly.pdbx_seq_one_letter_code
_entity_poly.pdbx_strand_id
1 'polypeptide(L)'
;MKARRLWLLALALLLLWLGGFGWFLRAVQEDAADNSATDAIVVLTGGAERVETGFRLLEEGLAPRLFISGVHPDSRLADLARGAGMDPAKLAGRVELGHAAASTRGNAVEI
;
A
#
# COMPACT_ATOMS: atom_id res chain seq x y z
N MET A 1 -7.54 -22.91 -44.83
CA MET A 1 -8.58 -23.04 -43.79
C MET A 1 -8.05 -23.29 -42.38
N LYS A 2 -7.09 -24.15 -42.20
CA LYS A 2 -6.51 -24.43 -40.87
C LYS A 2 -5.81 -23.19 -40.25
N ALA A 3 -5.01 -22.45 -41.01
CA ALA A 3 -4.35 -21.24 -40.58
C ALA A 3 -5.36 -20.17 -40.11
N ARG A 4 -6.45 -19.96 -40.85
CA ARG A 4 -7.50 -18.97 -40.49
C ARG A 4 -8.19 -19.34 -39.18
N ARG A 5 -8.41 -20.63 -38.90
CA ARG A 5 -8.99 -21.09 -37.63
C ARG A 5 -7.99 -20.87 -36.47
N LEU A 6 -6.71 -21.12 -36.68
CA LEU A 6 -5.67 -20.85 -35.69
C LEU A 6 -5.59 -19.36 -35.33
N TRP A 7 -5.64 -18.48 -36.34
CA TRP A 7 -5.66 -17.03 -36.11
C TRP A 7 -6.90 -16.58 -35.34
N LEU A 8 -8.07 -17.12 -35.64
CA LEU A 8 -9.31 -16.81 -34.91
C LEU A 8 -9.25 -17.31 -33.47
N LEU A 9 -8.68 -18.48 -33.21
CA LEU A 9 -8.47 -18.99 -31.85
C LEU A 9 -7.47 -18.12 -31.07
N ALA A 10 -6.37 -17.73 -31.70
CA ALA A 10 -5.39 -16.84 -31.08
C ALA A 10 -6.00 -15.48 -30.75
N LEU A 11 -6.79 -14.92 -31.65
CA LEU A 11 -7.51 -13.66 -31.41
C LEU A 11 -8.51 -13.78 -30.27
N ALA A 12 -9.29 -14.87 -30.24
CA ALA A 12 -10.25 -15.12 -29.17
C ALA A 12 -9.59 -15.26 -27.80
N LEU A 13 -8.45 -15.97 -27.73
CA LEU A 13 -7.67 -16.08 -26.50
C LEU A 13 -7.08 -14.73 -26.05
N LEU A 14 -6.60 -13.94 -27.00
CA LEU A 14 -6.09 -12.60 -26.70
C LEU A 14 -7.19 -11.69 -26.15
N LEU A 15 -8.37 -11.70 -26.76
CA LEU A 15 -9.51 -10.90 -26.30
C LEU A 15 -10.00 -11.35 -24.93
N LEU A 16 -10.03 -12.66 -24.67
CA LEU A 16 -10.37 -13.22 -23.35
C LEU A 16 -9.35 -12.78 -22.29
N TRP A 17 -8.07 -12.82 -22.61
CA TRP A 17 -7.00 -12.39 -21.70
C TRP A 17 -7.08 -10.89 -21.40
N LEU A 18 -7.26 -10.04 -22.42
CA LEU A 18 -7.43 -8.60 -22.26
C LEU A 18 -8.68 -8.24 -21.44
N GLY A 19 -9.80 -8.93 -21.69
CA GLY A 19 -11.03 -8.75 -20.92
C GLY A 19 -10.85 -9.14 -19.45
N GLY A 20 -10.21 -10.27 -19.18
CA GLY A 20 -9.87 -10.73 -17.82
C GLY A 20 -8.93 -9.78 -17.10
N PHE A 21 -7.92 -9.27 -17.81
CA PHE A 21 -6.98 -8.29 -17.26
C PHE A 21 -7.66 -6.96 -16.92
N GLY A 22 -8.53 -6.45 -17.81
CA GLY A 22 -9.32 -5.24 -17.55
C GLY A 22 -10.25 -5.39 -16.35
N TRP A 23 -10.92 -6.54 -16.21
CA TRP A 23 -11.74 -6.86 -15.05
C TRP A 23 -10.90 -6.89 -13.76
N PHE A 24 -9.74 -7.54 -13.79
CA PHE A 24 -8.81 -7.59 -12.65
C PHE A 24 -8.38 -6.20 -12.20
N LEU A 25 -7.99 -5.32 -13.13
CA LEU A 25 -7.60 -3.94 -12.81
C LEU A 25 -8.74 -3.17 -12.12
N ARG A 26 -9.98 -3.34 -12.58
CA ARG A 26 -11.14 -2.70 -11.94
C ARG A 26 -11.38 -3.25 -10.53
N ALA A 27 -11.34 -4.56 -10.35
CA ALA A 27 -11.52 -5.20 -9.06
C ALA A 27 -10.48 -4.71 -8.04
N VAL A 28 -9.20 -4.61 -8.43
CA VAL A 28 -8.13 -4.09 -7.55
C VAL A 28 -8.36 -2.62 -7.18
N GLN A 29 -8.89 -1.81 -8.09
CA GLN A 29 -9.18 -0.40 -7.79
C GLN A 29 -10.39 -0.22 -6.87
N GLU A 30 -11.41 -1.05 -7.01
CA GLU A 30 -12.60 -1.01 -6.16
C GLU A 30 -12.28 -1.42 -4.72
N ASP A 31 -11.49 -2.47 -4.51
CA ASP A 31 -11.04 -2.90 -3.19
C ASP A 31 -10.13 -1.88 -2.49
N ALA A 32 -9.37 -1.10 -3.25
CA ALA A 32 -8.49 -0.05 -2.71
C ALA A 32 -9.26 1.18 -2.19
N ALA A 33 -10.55 1.27 -2.43
CA ALA A 33 -11.39 2.43 -2.08
C ALA A 33 -12.15 2.28 -0.75
N ASP A 34 -11.98 1.17 -0.01
CA ASP A 34 -12.62 1.02 1.30
C ASP A 34 -11.87 1.85 2.35
N ASN A 35 -12.37 3.05 2.60
CA ASN A 35 -11.89 3.98 3.63
C ASN A 35 -12.73 3.85 4.93
N SER A 36 -13.16 2.67 5.30
CA SER A 36 -13.83 2.44 6.58
C SER A 36 -12.88 2.70 7.75
N ALA A 37 -13.43 3.22 8.86
CA ALA A 37 -12.66 3.44 10.08
C ALA A 37 -12.17 2.11 10.66
N THR A 38 -10.91 2.09 11.10
CA THR A 38 -10.23 0.93 11.67
C THR A 38 -9.59 1.27 13.01
N ASP A 39 -9.14 0.26 13.75
CA ASP A 39 -8.49 0.47 15.05
C ASP A 39 -7.04 0.95 14.92
N ALA A 40 -6.37 0.58 13.85
CA ALA A 40 -5.02 1.01 13.55
C ALA A 40 -4.74 0.94 12.04
N ILE A 41 -3.82 1.79 11.59
CA ILE A 41 -3.24 1.73 10.24
C ILE A 41 -1.85 1.13 10.37
N VAL A 42 -1.52 0.16 9.53
CA VAL A 42 -0.19 -0.44 9.47
C VAL A 42 0.44 -0.16 8.11
N VAL A 43 1.64 0.41 8.12
CA VAL A 43 2.42 0.69 6.91
C VAL A 43 3.66 -0.20 6.90
N LEU A 44 3.82 -0.96 5.83
CA LEU A 44 5.05 -1.69 5.55
C LEU A 44 5.96 -0.81 4.70
N THR A 45 7.16 -0.53 5.19
CA THR A 45 8.12 0.27 4.44
C THR A 45 8.60 -0.44 3.17
N GLY A 46 9.14 0.32 2.26
CA GLY A 46 9.59 -0.15 0.94
C GLY A 46 9.24 0.82 -0.18
N GLY A 47 8.54 1.92 0.13
CA GLY A 47 8.23 3.02 -0.78
C GLY A 47 7.81 4.26 0.00
N ALA A 48 8.34 5.42 -0.37
CA ALA A 48 8.03 6.68 0.30
C ALA A 48 6.54 7.02 0.28
N GLU A 49 5.87 6.72 -0.81
CA GLU A 49 4.42 6.95 -0.99
C GLU A 49 3.55 6.20 0.02
N ARG A 50 4.00 5.04 0.51
CA ARG A 50 3.25 4.26 1.51
C ARG A 50 3.19 4.98 2.84
N VAL A 51 4.30 5.54 3.28
CA VAL A 51 4.39 6.30 4.53
C VAL A 51 3.55 7.57 4.45
N GLU A 52 3.65 8.31 3.35
CA GLU A 52 2.84 9.49 3.09
C GLU A 52 1.34 9.18 3.08
N THR A 53 0.93 8.10 2.43
CA THR A 53 -0.45 7.63 2.43
C THR A 53 -0.91 7.28 3.84
N GLY A 54 -0.09 6.58 4.63
CA GLY A 54 -0.39 6.25 6.02
C GLY A 54 -0.62 7.50 6.88
N PHE A 55 0.22 8.51 6.77
CA PHE A 55 0.04 9.77 7.45
C PHE A 55 -1.25 10.50 7.05
N ARG A 56 -1.55 10.53 5.75
CA ARG A 56 -2.78 11.14 5.24
C ARG A 56 -4.02 10.46 5.82
N LEU A 57 -4.08 9.12 5.80
CA LEU A 57 -5.19 8.36 6.35
C LEU A 57 -5.35 8.58 7.86
N LEU A 58 -4.24 8.75 8.59
CA LEU A 58 -4.25 9.09 9.99
C LEU A 58 -4.83 10.50 10.23
N GLU A 59 -4.46 11.50 9.41
CA GLU A 59 -5.01 12.85 9.48
C GLU A 59 -6.50 12.89 9.14
N GLU A 60 -6.95 12.07 8.20
CA GLU A 60 -8.37 11.90 7.85
C GLU A 60 -9.20 11.24 8.97
N GLY A 61 -8.54 10.77 10.03
CA GLY A 61 -9.20 10.20 11.19
C GLY A 61 -9.71 8.77 10.99
N LEU A 62 -9.20 8.03 10.01
CA LEU A 62 -9.62 6.66 9.72
C LEU A 62 -9.13 5.63 10.76
N ALA A 63 -8.13 5.98 11.56
CA ALA A 63 -7.69 5.23 12.73
C ALA A 63 -7.08 6.17 13.78
N PRO A 64 -7.10 5.79 15.07
CA PRO A 64 -6.47 6.58 16.12
C PRO A 64 -4.95 6.45 16.14
N ARG A 65 -4.41 5.37 15.58
CA ARG A 65 -2.97 5.05 15.62
C ARG A 65 -2.46 4.58 14.26
N LEU A 66 -1.17 4.84 14.02
CA LEU A 66 -0.42 4.39 12.86
C LEU A 66 0.86 3.67 13.34
N PHE A 67 1.09 2.46 12.84
CA PHE A 67 2.32 1.71 13.02
C PHE A 67 3.07 1.61 11.69
N ILE A 68 4.35 2.01 11.67
CA ILE A 68 5.20 1.92 10.49
C ILE A 68 6.27 0.87 10.75
N SER A 69 6.18 -0.27 10.10
CA SER A 69 7.13 -1.39 10.24
C SER A 69 8.29 -1.29 9.25
N GLY A 70 9.47 -1.73 9.66
CA GLY A 70 10.65 -1.80 8.81
C GLY A 70 11.32 -0.44 8.57
N VAL A 71 11.21 0.48 9.49
CA VAL A 71 11.88 1.80 9.43
C VAL A 71 13.37 1.62 9.65
N HIS A 72 14.20 2.36 8.91
CA HIS A 72 15.64 2.35 9.09
C HIS A 72 15.99 2.73 10.57
N PRO A 73 16.95 2.04 11.21
CA PRO A 73 17.26 2.27 12.62
C PRO A 73 17.57 3.71 13.00
N ASP A 74 18.19 4.47 12.09
CA ASP A 74 18.56 5.87 12.30
C ASP A 74 17.46 6.87 11.96
N SER A 75 16.34 6.43 11.36
CA SER A 75 15.23 7.30 10.98
C SER A 75 14.32 7.60 12.18
N ARG A 76 13.97 8.87 12.32
CA ARG A 76 13.04 9.36 13.35
C ARG A 76 11.72 9.78 12.72
N LEU A 77 10.66 9.81 13.54
CA LEU A 77 9.36 10.29 13.10
C LEU A 77 9.42 11.68 12.44
N ALA A 78 10.23 12.59 13.01
CA ALA A 78 10.40 13.94 12.47
C ALA A 78 10.99 13.93 11.04
N ASP A 79 11.86 12.99 10.71
CA ASP A 79 12.46 12.86 9.38
C ASP A 79 11.45 12.35 8.36
N LEU A 80 10.66 11.35 8.75
CA LEU A 80 9.58 10.80 7.92
C LEU A 80 8.48 11.83 7.68
N ALA A 81 8.07 12.56 8.72
CA ALA A 81 7.06 13.60 8.62
C ALA A 81 7.50 14.74 7.70
N ARG A 82 8.73 15.21 7.84
CA ARG A 82 9.30 16.25 6.96
C ARG A 82 9.40 15.78 5.51
N GLY A 83 9.79 14.53 5.27
CA GLY A 83 9.82 13.92 3.94
C GLY A 83 8.44 13.84 3.29
N ALA A 84 7.39 13.70 4.07
CA ALA A 84 5.99 13.69 3.63
C ALA A 84 5.34 15.08 3.61
N GLY A 85 6.07 16.15 3.98
CA GLY A 85 5.53 17.51 4.02
C GLY A 85 4.56 17.77 5.18
N MET A 86 4.68 17.00 6.27
CA MET A 86 3.78 17.06 7.42
C MET A 86 4.48 17.62 8.68
N ASP A 87 3.69 18.25 9.55
CA ASP A 87 4.17 18.72 10.85
C ASP A 87 4.32 17.53 11.81
N PRO A 88 5.56 17.25 12.31
CA PRO A 88 5.79 16.18 13.27
C PRO A 88 4.97 16.30 14.57
N ALA A 89 4.64 17.51 14.98
CA ALA A 89 3.87 17.74 16.21
C ALA A 89 2.44 17.18 16.13
N LYS A 90 1.84 17.15 14.94
CA LYS A 90 0.50 16.58 14.71
C LYS A 90 0.49 15.05 14.79
N LEU A 91 1.64 14.41 14.59
CA LEU A 91 1.79 12.96 14.57
C LEU A 91 2.28 12.40 15.92
N ALA A 92 2.77 13.25 16.80
CA ALA A 92 3.32 12.84 18.09
C ALA A 92 2.28 12.11 18.96
N GLY A 93 2.66 10.96 19.50
CA GLY A 93 1.79 10.11 20.32
C GLY A 93 0.78 9.26 19.55
N ARG A 94 0.68 9.42 18.23
CA ARG A 94 -0.23 8.66 17.36
C ARG A 94 0.49 7.71 16.41
N VAL A 95 1.79 7.88 16.23
CA VAL A 95 2.61 7.09 15.32
C VAL A 95 3.68 6.33 16.10
N GLU A 96 3.78 5.05 15.84
CA GLU A 96 4.80 4.15 16.38
C GLU A 96 5.67 3.62 15.24
N LEU A 97 6.99 3.61 15.45
CA LEU A 97 7.96 3.16 14.46
C LEU A 97 8.56 1.82 14.89
N GLY A 98 8.50 0.82 13.99
CA GLY A 98 9.20 -0.45 14.14
C GLY A 98 10.52 -0.43 13.38
N HIS A 99 11.62 -0.66 14.08
CA HIS A 99 13.00 -0.61 13.54
C HIS A 99 13.65 -1.99 13.39
N ALA A 100 12.95 -3.07 13.77
CA ALA A 100 13.54 -4.42 13.81
C ALA A 100 13.42 -5.18 12.49
N ALA A 101 12.44 -4.85 11.65
CA ALA A 101 12.20 -5.57 10.42
C ALA A 101 13.10 -5.09 9.27
N ALA A 102 13.78 -6.02 8.60
CA ALA A 102 14.58 -5.78 7.40
C ALA A 102 14.09 -6.59 6.18
N SER A 103 12.98 -7.30 6.32
CA SER A 103 12.40 -8.15 5.28
C SER A 103 10.89 -8.26 5.44
N THR A 104 10.20 -8.76 4.43
CA THR A 104 8.74 -9.02 4.49
C THR A 104 8.37 -9.93 5.66
N ARG A 105 9.17 -10.97 5.91
CA ARG A 105 8.97 -11.85 7.08
C ARG A 105 9.20 -11.09 8.39
N GLY A 106 10.21 -10.24 8.43
CA GLY A 106 10.49 -9.38 9.59
C GLY A 106 9.32 -8.45 9.89
N ASN A 107 8.72 -7.84 8.88
CA ASN A 107 7.52 -7.02 9.04
C ASN A 107 6.36 -7.80 9.67
N ALA A 108 6.13 -9.04 9.23
CA ALA A 108 5.07 -9.88 9.79
C ALA A 108 5.29 -10.29 11.26
N VAL A 109 6.53 -10.29 11.71
CA VAL A 109 6.88 -10.59 13.12
C VAL A 109 6.82 -9.34 13.99
N GLU A 110 7.11 -8.17 13.40
CA GLU A 110 7.16 -6.89 14.12
C GLU A 110 5.76 -6.33 14.42
N ILE A 111 4.78 -6.60 13.53
CA ILE A 111 3.38 -6.20 13.66
C ILE A 111 2.64 -7.08 14.67
#